data_7abe80dd1ce4a670a419919d364b408c
#
_entry.id   7abe80dd1ce4a670a419919d364b408c
#
_cell.length_a   1.000
_cell.length_b   1.000
_cell.length_c   1.000
_cell.angle_alpha   90.00
_cell.angle_beta   90.00
_cell.angle_gamma   90.00
#
_symmetry.space_group_name_H-M   'P 1'
#
loop_
_entity.id
_entity.type
_entity.pdbx_description
1 polymer ?
#
loop_
_entity_poly.entity_id
_entity_poly.type
_entity_poly.pdbx_seq_one_letter_code
_entity_poly.pdbx_strand_id
1 'polypeptide(L)'
;PALFMDATEPAASALPWEGYFHRDAVLFVIDAGMHMHEEVEHETAFIMALRAALRFMHIKLVSSPKDYVGIMLWNTEASRMITPSKNPYYPHTIEYARLKQVDVPTTFELQQLLTAMQADPPAARTRFPPASSTMNVDHVLANALHVITASVRAGTRRVFFLTNQDEPHAPPHK
;
A
#
# COMPACT_ATOMS: atom_id res chain seq x y z
N PRO A 1 -45.08 -22.61 45.28
CA PRO A 1 -44.23 -22.87 44.13
C PRO A 1 -43.99 -21.57 43.38
N ALA A 2 -42.81 -21.04 43.54
CA ALA A 2 -42.34 -19.80 42.86
C ALA A 2 -41.72 -20.21 41.53
N LEU A 3 -42.33 -19.74 40.45
CA LEU A 3 -41.75 -19.80 39.10
C LEU A 3 -40.67 -18.73 39.00
N PHE A 4 -39.43 -19.15 39.02
CA PHE A 4 -38.31 -18.36 38.57
C PHE A 4 -38.37 -18.31 37.04
N MET A 5 -38.78 -17.18 36.49
CA MET A 5 -38.54 -16.87 35.07
C MET A 5 -37.09 -16.44 34.91
N ASP A 6 -36.31 -17.32 34.31
CA ASP A 6 -34.97 -17.03 33.84
C ASP A 6 -35.07 -16.10 32.61
N ALA A 7 -34.93 -14.80 32.87
CA ALA A 7 -34.83 -13.82 31.80
C ALA A 7 -33.44 -13.91 31.20
N THR A 8 -33.25 -14.81 30.25
CA THR A 8 -32.11 -14.79 29.35
C THR A 8 -32.20 -13.51 28.51
N GLU A 9 -31.47 -12.47 28.92
CA GLU A 9 -31.29 -11.31 28.07
C GLU A 9 -30.68 -11.79 26.72
N PRO A 10 -31.30 -11.42 25.59
CA PRO A 10 -30.68 -11.71 24.31
C PRO A 10 -29.33 -10.97 24.27
N ALA A 11 -28.26 -11.72 24.13
CA ALA A 11 -26.93 -11.14 23.88
C ALA A 11 -27.08 -10.07 22.79
N ALA A 12 -26.77 -8.82 23.13
CA ALA A 12 -26.81 -7.70 22.21
C ALA A 12 -25.97 -8.09 20.98
N SER A 13 -26.63 -8.40 19.88
CA SER A 13 -25.98 -8.72 18.64
C SER A 13 -25.23 -7.46 18.23
N ALA A 14 -23.90 -7.48 18.36
CA ALA A 14 -23.04 -6.41 17.87
C ALA A 14 -23.44 -6.08 16.44
N LEU A 15 -23.77 -4.82 16.17
CA LEU A 15 -24.21 -4.40 14.85
C LEU A 15 -23.12 -4.75 13.83
N PRO A 16 -23.46 -5.28 12.64
CA PRO A 16 -22.49 -5.80 11.67
C PRO A 16 -21.40 -4.81 11.25
N TRP A 17 -21.60 -3.50 11.50
CA TRP A 17 -20.68 -2.42 11.18
C TRP A 17 -19.71 -2.07 12.32
N GLU A 18 -19.97 -2.45 13.57
CA GLU A 18 -19.12 -2.15 14.73
C GLU A 18 -17.69 -2.72 14.58
N GLY A 19 -17.55 -3.88 13.93
CA GLY A 19 -16.26 -4.49 13.67
C GLY A 19 -15.41 -3.78 12.61
N TYR A 20 -15.98 -2.87 11.82
CA TYR A 20 -15.25 -2.16 10.76
C TYR A 20 -14.56 -0.89 11.24
N PHE A 21 -15.10 -0.24 12.29
CA PHE A 21 -14.52 1.02 12.80
C PHE A 21 -13.18 0.86 13.52
N HIS A 22 -12.79 -0.37 13.81
CA HIS A 22 -11.54 -0.67 14.52
C HIS A 22 -10.42 -1.17 13.59
N ARG A 23 -10.63 -1.16 12.27
CA ARG A 23 -9.62 -1.62 11.31
C ARG A 23 -9.10 -0.45 10.51
N ASP A 24 -7.80 -0.32 10.48
CA ASP A 24 -7.11 0.66 9.63
C ASP A 24 -6.84 0.05 8.25
N ALA A 25 -6.93 0.89 7.22
CA ALA A 25 -6.42 0.58 5.88
C ALA A 25 -5.29 1.55 5.54
N VAL A 26 -4.13 1.00 5.23
CA VAL A 26 -2.92 1.77 4.93
C VAL A 26 -2.42 1.38 3.55
N LEU A 27 -2.30 2.36 2.67
CA LEU A 27 -1.73 2.19 1.34
C LEU A 27 -0.42 2.98 1.24
N PHE A 28 0.67 2.25 1.00
CA PHE A 28 1.95 2.85 0.63
C PHE A 28 1.95 3.14 -0.86
N VAL A 29 2.16 4.39 -1.24
CA VAL A 29 2.28 4.85 -2.62
C VAL A 29 3.72 5.30 -2.81
N ILE A 30 4.51 4.46 -3.46
CA ILE A 30 5.96 4.60 -3.54
C ILE A 30 6.35 5.01 -4.96
N ASP A 31 7.10 6.09 -5.08
CA ASP A 31 7.68 6.52 -6.33
C ASP A 31 8.78 5.52 -6.77
N ALA A 32 8.74 5.12 -8.03
CA ALA A 32 9.74 4.27 -8.67
C ALA A 32 10.44 4.98 -9.85
N GLY A 33 10.34 6.30 -9.90
CA GLY A 33 11.04 7.12 -10.89
C GLY A 33 12.56 7.05 -10.76
N MET A 34 13.26 7.52 -11.78
CA MET A 34 14.74 7.42 -11.87
C MET A 34 15.45 7.99 -10.64
N HIS A 35 14.97 9.13 -10.12
CA HIS A 35 15.52 9.81 -8.95
C HIS A 35 15.47 8.97 -7.66
N MET A 36 14.48 8.07 -7.53
CA MET A 36 14.38 7.16 -6.40
C MET A 36 15.41 6.03 -6.43
N HIS A 37 16.02 5.78 -7.59
CA HIS A 37 17.08 4.78 -7.76
C HIS A 37 18.49 5.36 -7.65
N GLU A 38 18.62 6.65 -7.34
CA GLU A 38 19.90 7.26 -7.00
C GLU A 38 20.33 6.79 -5.61
N GLU A 39 21.63 6.52 -5.47
CA GLU A 39 22.21 6.04 -4.21
C GLU A 39 22.34 7.19 -3.22
N VAL A 40 21.83 6.99 -2.02
CA VAL A 40 21.96 7.89 -0.88
C VAL A 40 22.51 7.07 0.28
N GLU A 41 23.69 7.42 0.79
CA GLU A 41 24.30 6.74 1.96
C GLU A 41 24.35 5.20 1.85
N HIS A 42 24.75 4.66 0.69
CA HIS A 42 24.88 3.23 0.39
C HIS A 42 23.57 2.48 0.09
N GLU A 43 22.45 3.17 -0.04
CA GLU A 43 21.19 2.56 -0.43
C GLU A 43 20.34 3.52 -1.28
N THR A 44 19.44 3.00 -2.11
CA THR A 44 18.53 3.84 -2.89
C THR A 44 17.28 4.22 -2.09
N ALA A 45 16.74 5.42 -2.33
CA ALA A 45 15.51 5.87 -1.69
C ALA A 45 14.33 4.90 -1.95
N PHE A 46 14.32 4.25 -3.11
CA PHE A 46 13.32 3.23 -3.46
C PHE A 46 13.37 2.01 -2.53
N ILE A 47 14.57 1.46 -2.29
CA ILE A 47 14.76 0.32 -1.37
C ILE A 47 14.41 0.73 0.07
N MET A 48 14.79 1.94 0.50
CA MET A 48 14.44 2.48 1.83
C MET A 48 12.92 2.57 2.01
N ALA A 49 12.19 3.05 0.99
CA ALA A 49 10.72 3.16 1.02
C ALA A 49 10.04 1.78 1.12
N LEU A 50 10.49 0.80 0.33
CA LEU A 50 9.99 -0.58 0.41
C LEU A 50 10.28 -1.22 1.78
N ARG A 51 11.46 -0.94 2.35
CA ARG A 51 11.82 -1.42 3.69
C ARG A 51 10.95 -0.80 4.77
N ALA A 52 10.61 0.48 4.65
CA ALA A 52 9.68 1.13 5.58
C ALA A 52 8.29 0.47 5.53
N ALA A 53 7.78 0.17 4.34
CA ALA A 53 6.53 -0.56 4.16
C ALA A 53 6.60 -1.96 4.77
N LEU A 54 7.68 -2.72 4.54
CA LEU A 54 7.88 -4.03 5.13
C LEU A 54 7.92 -3.99 6.66
N ARG A 55 8.65 -3.04 7.25
CA ARG A 55 8.68 -2.86 8.70
C ARG A 55 7.30 -2.57 9.27
N PHE A 56 6.54 -1.73 8.60
CA PHE A 56 5.16 -1.45 8.99
C PHE A 56 4.29 -2.72 8.94
N MET A 57 4.41 -3.53 7.88
CA MET A 57 3.68 -4.80 7.76
C MET A 57 4.06 -5.76 8.90
N HIS A 58 5.34 -5.88 9.26
CA HIS A 58 5.78 -6.71 10.39
C HIS A 58 5.16 -6.25 11.72
N ILE A 59 5.12 -4.94 11.97
CA ILE A 59 4.49 -4.40 13.17
C ILE A 59 2.99 -4.76 13.18
N LYS A 60 2.30 -4.60 12.05
CA LYS A 60 0.87 -4.90 11.94
C LYS A 60 0.56 -6.39 12.07
N LEU A 61 1.41 -7.29 11.59
CA LEU A 61 1.25 -8.74 11.81
C LEU A 61 1.14 -9.11 13.29
N VAL A 62 1.86 -8.40 14.15
CA VAL A 62 1.88 -8.68 15.59
C VAL A 62 0.82 -7.86 16.34
N SER A 63 0.73 -6.56 16.06
CA SER A 63 -0.08 -5.63 16.87
C SER A 63 -1.55 -5.55 16.41
N SER A 64 -1.81 -5.70 15.12
CA SER A 64 -3.13 -5.47 14.53
C SER A 64 -3.32 -6.27 13.23
N PRO A 65 -3.35 -7.62 13.30
CA PRO A 65 -3.34 -8.49 12.10
C PRO A 65 -4.62 -8.36 11.26
N LYS A 66 -5.65 -7.69 11.77
CA LYS A 66 -6.89 -7.41 11.04
C LYS A 66 -6.84 -6.14 10.20
N ASP A 67 -5.82 -5.31 10.36
CA ASP A 67 -5.63 -4.12 9.55
C ASP A 67 -5.22 -4.48 8.11
N TYR A 68 -5.52 -3.58 7.19
CA TYR A 68 -5.26 -3.76 5.77
C TYR A 68 -4.03 -2.95 5.38
N VAL A 69 -3.10 -3.58 4.68
CA VAL A 69 -1.91 -2.90 4.13
C VAL A 69 -1.75 -3.28 2.67
N GLY A 70 -1.45 -2.29 1.85
CA GLY A 70 -1.16 -2.46 0.42
C GLY A 70 0.03 -1.62 -0.01
N ILE A 71 0.59 -1.95 -1.17
CA ILE A 71 1.71 -1.22 -1.78
C ILE A 71 1.37 -0.97 -3.25
N MET A 72 1.43 0.28 -3.65
CA MET A 72 1.30 0.76 -5.03
C MET A 72 2.59 1.48 -5.42
N LEU A 73 3.14 1.13 -6.58
CA LEU A 73 4.29 1.81 -7.17
C LEU A 73 3.79 2.70 -8.31
N TRP A 74 4.42 3.84 -8.49
CA TRP A 74 4.11 4.75 -9.58
C TRP A 74 5.39 5.24 -10.26
N ASN A 75 5.30 5.89 -11.43
CA ASN A 75 6.42 6.19 -12.31
C ASN A 75 7.19 4.94 -12.79
N THR A 76 6.50 3.82 -12.94
CA THR A 76 7.04 2.60 -13.54
C THR A 76 6.71 2.54 -15.04
N GLU A 77 7.57 1.95 -15.86
CA GLU A 77 7.27 1.71 -17.27
C GLU A 77 6.04 0.80 -17.44
N ALA A 78 5.94 -0.23 -16.62
CA ALA A 78 4.82 -1.15 -16.62
C ALA A 78 3.60 -0.60 -15.88
N SER A 79 2.41 -1.07 -16.29
CA SER A 79 1.14 -0.77 -15.62
C SER A 79 0.43 -2.06 -15.27
N ARG A 80 0.12 -2.29 -13.99
CA ARG A 80 -0.56 -3.48 -13.52
C ARG A 80 -1.38 -3.19 -12.26
N MET A 81 -2.69 -3.23 -12.40
CA MET A 81 -3.60 -3.10 -11.26
C MET A 81 -4.28 -4.43 -10.96
N ILE A 82 -4.40 -4.77 -9.70
CA ILE A 82 -5.09 -5.97 -9.18
C ILE A 82 -6.53 -5.61 -8.80
N THR A 83 -6.72 -4.43 -8.23
CA THR A 83 -8.04 -3.93 -7.86
C THR A 83 -8.87 -3.62 -9.09
N PRO A 84 -10.05 -4.25 -9.27
CA PRO A 84 -10.90 -4.01 -10.43
C PRO A 84 -11.33 -2.54 -10.51
N SER A 85 -11.23 -1.95 -11.69
CA SER A 85 -11.70 -0.60 -11.97
C SER A 85 -12.59 -0.55 -13.20
N LYS A 86 -13.58 0.34 -13.18
CA LYS A 86 -14.37 0.70 -14.37
C LYS A 86 -13.57 1.59 -15.33
N ASN A 87 -12.55 2.25 -14.83
CA ASN A 87 -11.61 3.01 -15.63
C ASN A 87 -10.28 2.23 -15.68
N PRO A 88 -10.00 1.49 -16.77
CA PRO A 88 -8.83 0.60 -16.84
C PRO A 88 -7.50 1.33 -17.03
N TYR A 89 -7.52 2.65 -17.15
CA TYR A 89 -6.34 3.41 -17.49
C TYR A 89 -5.60 3.92 -16.26
N TYR A 90 -4.62 3.15 -15.81
CA TYR A 90 -3.67 3.54 -14.76
C TYR A 90 -2.24 3.44 -15.31
N PRO A 91 -1.81 4.36 -16.21
CA PRO A 91 -0.49 4.30 -16.78
C PRO A 91 0.57 4.42 -15.70
N HIS A 92 1.70 3.78 -15.92
CA HIS A 92 2.87 3.90 -15.05
C HIS A 92 2.62 3.58 -13.57
N THR A 93 1.63 2.71 -13.30
CA THR A 93 1.24 2.34 -11.93
C THR A 93 1.17 0.83 -11.78
N ILE A 94 1.80 0.30 -10.74
CA ILE A 94 1.75 -1.12 -10.36
C ILE A 94 1.14 -1.22 -8.96
N GLU A 95 0.03 -1.95 -8.82
CA GLU A 95 -0.41 -2.45 -7.53
C GLU A 95 0.46 -3.66 -7.18
N TYR A 96 1.55 -3.42 -6.44
CA TYR A 96 2.54 -4.45 -6.11
C TYR A 96 1.97 -5.46 -5.09
N ALA A 97 1.45 -4.97 -3.99
CA ALA A 97 0.76 -5.76 -3.00
C ALA A 97 -0.68 -5.25 -2.87
N ARG A 98 -1.65 -6.15 -3.13
CA ARG A 98 -3.06 -5.82 -2.98
C ARG A 98 -3.36 -5.34 -1.57
N LEU A 99 -4.23 -4.34 -1.43
CA LEU A 99 -4.72 -3.88 -0.14
C LEU A 99 -5.60 -4.98 0.48
N LYS A 100 -5.04 -5.72 1.42
CA LYS A 100 -5.68 -6.83 2.16
C LYS A 100 -5.17 -6.89 3.58
N GLN A 101 -5.77 -7.74 4.42
CA GLN A 101 -5.22 -8.02 5.74
C GLN A 101 -3.79 -8.49 5.61
N VAL A 102 -2.92 -8.00 6.52
CA VAL A 102 -1.51 -8.36 6.49
C VAL A 102 -1.36 -9.86 6.73
N ASP A 103 -0.60 -10.52 5.87
CA ASP A 103 -0.32 -11.94 5.97
C ASP A 103 1.18 -12.25 5.83
N VAL A 104 1.57 -13.40 6.35
CA VAL A 104 2.96 -13.85 6.33
C VAL A 104 3.49 -14.05 4.90
N PRO A 105 2.74 -14.69 3.96
CA PRO A 105 3.23 -14.88 2.60
C PRO A 105 3.63 -13.57 1.90
N THR A 106 2.76 -12.57 1.92
CA THR A 106 3.04 -11.26 1.27
C THR A 106 4.24 -10.55 1.92
N THR A 107 4.34 -10.62 3.25
CA THR A 107 5.48 -10.03 3.99
C THR A 107 6.78 -10.75 3.65
N PHE A 108 6.74 -12.06 3.54
CA PHE A 108 7.90 -12.87 3.18
C PHE A 108 8.36 -12.61 1.73
N GLU A 109 7.44 -12.54 0.77
CA GLU A 109 7.73 -12.18 -0.62
C GLU A 109 8.42 -10.82 -0.73
N LEU A 110 7.92 -9.82 0.01
CA LEU A 110 8.53 -8.49 0.04
C LEU A 110 9.91 -8.52 0.69
N GLN A 111 10.10 -9.32 1.75
CA GLN A 111 11.41 -9.51 2.39
C GLN A 111 12.42 -10.14 1.43
N GLN A 112 12.03 -11.18 0.70
CA GLN A 112 12.90 -11.82 -0.31
C GLN A 112 13.26 -10.84 -1.42
N LEU A 113 12.30 -10.07 -1.92
CA LEU A 113 12.52 -9.04 -2.93
C LEU A 113 13.57 -8.01 -2.45
N LEU A 114 13.40 -7.49 -1.24
CA LEU A 114 14.33 -6.53 -0.65
C LEU A 114 15.74 -7.11 -0.49
N THR A 115 15.85 -8.36 -0.02
CA THR A 115 17.15 -9.04 0.12
C THR A 115 17.85 -9.16 -1.24
N ALA A 116 17.12 -9.53 -2.29
CA ALA A 116 17.68 -9.63 -3.63
C ALA A 116 18.14 -8.26 -4.17
N MET A 117 17.36 -7.20 -3.96
CA MET A 117 17.69 -5.84 -4.40
C MET A 117 18.88 -5.24 -3.62
N GLN A 118 19.05 -5.61 -2.36
CA GLN A 118 20.20 -5.19 -1.55
C GLN A 118 21.49 -5.88 -1.99
N ALA A 119 21.40 -7.14 -2.40
CA ALA A 119 22.56 -7.88 -2.93
C ALA A 119 22.98 -7.36 -4.32
N ASP A 120 22.02 -6.90 -5.12
CA ASP A 120 22.22 -6.35 -6.46
C ASP A 120 21.34 -5.10 -6.66
N PRO A 121 21.80 -3.91 -6.27
CA PRO A 121 21.01 -2.67 -6.39
C PRO A 121 20.50 -2.38 -7.81
N PRO A 122 21.22 -2.63 -8.90
CA PRO A 122 20.71 -2.54 -10.27
C PRO A 122 19.48 -3.41 -10.55
N ALA A 123 19.30 -4.54 -9.82
CA ALA A 123 18.14 -5.42 -9.99
C ALA A 123 16.81 -4.71 -9.69
N ALA A 124 16.81 -3.70 -8.81
CA ALA A 124 15.61 -2.90 -8.52
C ALA A 124 15.11 -2.18 -9.78
N ARG A 125 16.02 -1.54 -10.55
CA ARG A 125 15.70 -0.85 -11.81
C ARG A 125 15.28 -1.81 -12.92
N THR A 126 15.87 -3.00 -12.95
CA THR A 126 15.48 -4.05 -13.91
C THR A 126 14.09 -4.60 -13.58
N ARG A 127 13.78 -4.76 -12.32
CA ARG A 127 12.49 -5.31 -11.86
C ARG A 127 11.34 -4.32 -12.00
N PHE A 128 11.62 -3.04 -11.71
CA PHE A 128 10.67 -1.93 -11.80
C PHE A 128 11.30 -0.80 -12.62
N PRO A 129 11.33 -0.95 -13.95
CA PRO A 129 11.91 0.06 -14.81
C PRO A 129 11.18 1.39 -14.62
N PRO A 130 11.93 2.49 -14.38
CA PRO A 130 11.35 3.81 -14.30
C PRO A 130 10.71 4.21 -15.63
N ALA A 131 9.54 4.87 -15.55
CA ALA A 131 8.88 5.42 -16.73
C ALA A 131 9.75 6.52 -17.38
N SER A 132 9.66 6.65 -18.69
CA SER A 132 10.33 7.72 -19.45
C SER A 132 9.72 9.11 -19.22
N SER A 133 8.49 9.16 -18.74
CA SER A 133 7.75 10.39 -18.41
C SER A 133 7.22 10.34 -16.97
N THR A 134 7.33 11.44 -16.27
CA THR A 134 6.78 11.57 -14.92
C THR A 134 5.26 11.64 -14.98
N MET A 135 4.60 10.85 -14.14
CA MET A 135 3.15 10.85 -14.02
C MET A 135 2.69 12.06 -13.18
N ASN A 136 1.55 12.64 -13.53
CA ASN A 136 0.93 13.68 -12.71
C ASN A 136 0.45 13.06 -11.39
N VAL A 137 0.81 13.68 -10.27
CA VAL A 137 0.45 13.23 -8.91
C VAL A 137 -1.05 13.17 -8.69
N ASP A 138 -1.85 14.05 -9.32
CA ASP A 138 -3.31 14.00 -9.23
C ASP A 138 -3.86 12.65 -9.72
N HIS A 139 -3.28 12.10 -10.79
CA HIS A 139 -3.64 10.76 -11.28
C HIS A 139 -3.22 9.67 -10.32
N VAL A 140 -2.03 9.80 -9.70
CA VAL A 140 -1.55 8.84 -8.70
C VAL A 140 -2.46 8.83 -7.48
N LEU A 141 -2.84 10.01 -6.98
CA LEU A 141 -3.75 10.15 -5.85
C LEU A 141 -5.15 9.63 -6.17
N ALA A 142 -5.66 9.86 -7.39
CA ALA A 142 -6.93 9.28 -7.84
C ALA A 142 -6.88 7.76 -7.88
N ASN A 143 -5.77 7.17 -8.34
CA ASN A 143 -5.54 5.73 -8.33
C ASN A 143 -5.48 5.19 -6.89
N ALA A 144 -4.73 5.86 -6.00
CA ALA A 144 -4.64 5.49 -4.59
C ALA A 144 -6.00 5.55 -3.89
N LEU A 145 -6.77 6.61 -4.14
CA LEU A 145 -8.12 6.77 -3.62
C LEU A 145 -9.03 5.65 -4.12
N HIS A 146 -8.95 5.28 -5.40
CA HIS A 146 -9.71 4.16 -5.95
C HIS A 146 -9.35 2.86 -5.22
N VAL A 147 -8.07 2.52 -5.10
CA VAL A 147 -7.62 1.29 -4.43
C VAL A 147 -8.11 1.24 -2.99
N ILE A 148 -7.93 2.32 -2.21
CA ILE A 148 -8.25 2.32 -0.78
C ILE A 148 -9.76 2.35 -0.50
N THR A 149 -10.56 2.81 -1.44
CA THR A 149 -12.02 2.85 -1.29
C THR A 149 -12.72 1.62 -1.86
N ALA A 150 -12.21 1.06 -2.96
CA ALA A 150 -12.82 -0.08 -3.63
C ALA A 150 -12.48 -1.42 -2.96
N SER A 151 -11.30 -1.52 -2.32
CA SER A 151 -10.79 -2.81 -1.87
C SER A 151 -11.32 -3.25 -0.52
N VAL A 152 -11.56 -2.33 0.42
CA VAL A 152 -11.86 -2.70 1.81
C VAL A 152 -12.84 -1.74 2.49
N ARG A 153 -13.59 -2.28 3.46
CA ARG A 153 -14.33 -1.49 4.43
C ARG A 153 -13.48 -1.32 5.68
N ALA A 154 -13.03 -0.10 5.92
CA ALA A 154 -12.19 0.25 7.06
C ALA A 154 -12.69 1.54 7.71
N GLY A 155 -12.45 1.71 9.01
CA GLY A 155 -12.76 2.92 9.73
C GLY A 155 -11.83 4.05 9.33
N THR A 156 -10.52 3.85 9.51
CA THR A 156 -9.50 4.83 9.14
C THR A 156 -8.81 4.41 7.85
N ARG A 157 -8.62 5.36 6.93
CA ARG A 157 -7.88 5.16 5.69
C ARG A 157 -6.72 6.13 5.63
N ARG A 158 -5.50 5.61 5.39
CA ARG A 158 -4.28 6.40 5.31
C ARG A 158 -3.52 6.05 4.05
N VAL A 159 -2.99 7.07 3.39
CA VAL A 159 -2.07 6.93 2.26
C VAL A 159 -0.73 7.50 2.69
N PHE A 160 0.32 6.69 2.63
CA PHE A 160 1.69 7.15 2.77
C PHE A 160 2.28 7.33 1.38
N PHE A 161 2.49 8.58 1.00
CA PHE A 161 3.08 8.95 -0.27
C PHE A 161 4.59 9.16 -0.09
N LEU A 162 5.39 8.31 -0.73
CA LEU A 162 6.84 8.28 -0.57
C LEU A 162 7.53 8.63 -1.89
N THR A 163 8.19 9.76 -1.91
CA THR A 163 9.01 10.26 -3.01
C THR A 163 10.16 11.08 -2.43
N ASN A 164 11.24 11.24 -3.18
CA ASN A 164 12.33 12.15 -2.86
C ASN A 164 12.34 13.41 -3.75
N GLN A 165 11.25 13.66 -4.48
CA GLN A 165 11.08 14.91 -5.22
C GLN A 165 10.43 15.95 -4.32
N ASP A 166 11.06 17.13 -4.20
CA ASP A 166 10.56 18.25 -3.40
C ASP A 166 9.29 18.87 -4.00
N GLU A 167 9.19 18.89 -5.33
CA GLU A 167 8.06 19.46 -6.07
C GLU A 167 7.48 18.48 -7.11
N PRO A 168 6.84 17.39 -6.68
CA PRO A 168 6.33 16.38 -7.62
C PRO A 168 5.17 16.89 -8.51
N HIS A 169 4.69 18.11 -8.27
CA HIS A 169 3.56 18.71 -8.96
C HIS A 169 3.93 19.82 -9.96
N ALA A 170 5.18 20.24 -10.00
CA ALA A 170 5.55 21.32 -10.91
C ALA A 170 5.28 20.88 -12.36
N PRO A 171 4.36 21.54 -13.08
CA PRO A 171 4.24 21.30 -14.51
C PRO A 171 5.58 21.66 -15.14
N PRO A 172 6.01 20.97 -16.19
CA PRO A 172 7.25 21.35 -16.89
C PRO A 172 7.12 22.82 -17.28
N HIS A 173 8.05 23.63 -16.78
CA HIS A 173 8.12 25.04 -17.18
C HIS A 173 8.23 25.08 -18.71
N LYS A 174 7.22 25.67 -19.35
CA LYS A 174 7.22 25.98 -20.78
C LYS A 174 8.17 27.13 -21.05
#